data_24b824b52e5b57edde5ccf79966504b8
#
_entry.id   24b824b52e5b57edde5ccf79966504b8
#
_cell.length_a   1.000
_cell.length_b   1.000
_cell.length_c   1.000
_cell.angle_alpha   90.00
_cell.angle_beta   90.00
_cell.angle_gamma   90.00
#
_symmetry.space_group_name_H-M   'P 1'
#
loop_
_entity.id
_entity.type
_entity.pdbx_description
1 polymer ?
#
loop_
_entity_poly.entity_id
_entity_poly.type
_entity_poly.pdbx_seq_one_letter_code
_entity_poly.pdbx_strand_id
1 'polypeptide(L)' 'MTLDLTGVPCPMNWVRVKLALEGLEPGEALDVTLDPGEPLDSVPRSAAEEGHRVTVAGTRVTIRKAR' A
#
# COMPACT_ATOMS: atom_id res chain seq x y z
N MET A 1 -2.05 9.65 5.64
CA MET A 1 -0.81 9.80 4.87
C MET A 1 -1.05 9.36 3.44
N THR A 2 -0.52 10.07 2.50
CA THR A 2 -0.72 9.78 1.08
C THR A 2 0.63 9.53 0.41
N LEU A 3 0.70 8.48 -0.41
CA LEU A 3 1.94 8.09 -1.08
C LEU A 3 1.65 7.82 -2.55
N ASP A 4 2.37 8.49 -3.44
CA ASP A 4 2.22 8.31 -4.87
C ASP A 4 3.36 7.42 -5.38
N LEU A 5 3.02 6.22 -5.82
CA LEU A 5 3.99 5.26 -6.33
C LEU A 5 3.82 5.01 -7.82
N THR A 6 3.17 5.94 -8.53
CA THR A 6 3.03 5.88 -9.98
C THR A 6 4.42 5.83 -10.60
N GLY A 7 4.66 4.87 -11.49
CA GLY A 7 5.93 4.71 -12.16
C GLY A 7 7.00 3.97 -11.36
N VAL A 8 6.71 3.57 -10.12
CA VAL A 8 7.67 2.85 -9.30
C VAL A 8 7.55 1.35 -9.58
N PRO A 9 8.64 0.70 -10.02
CA PRO A 9 8.59 -0.73 -10.35
C PRO A 9 8.50 -1.63 -9.13
N CYS A 10 8.01 -2.84 -9.34
CA CYS A 10 8.02 -3.90 -8.34
C CYS A 10 9.44 -4.47 -8.26
N PRO A 11 10.01 -4.77 -7.08
CA PRO A 11 9.35 -4.76 -5.77
C PRO A 11 9.50 -3.44 -4.99
N MET A 12 10.07 -2.40 -5.60
CA MET A 12 10.33 -1.15 -4.91
C MET A 12 9.04 -0.48 -4.40
N ASN A 13 7.95 -0.63 -5.14
CA ASN A 13 6.67 -0.08 -4.70
C ASN A 13 6.25 -0.66 -3.35
N TRP A 14 6.36 -1.98 -3.18
CA TRP A 14 6.01 -2.62 -1.92
C TRP A 14 6.97 -2.22 -0.80
N VAL A 15 8.26 -2.11 -1.11
CA VAL A 15 9.26 -1.68 -0.12
C VAL A 15 8.92 -0.30 0.42
N ARG A 16 8.51 0.63 -0.46
CA ARG A 16 8.14 1.98 -0.03
C ARG A 16 6.87 1.98 0.82
N VAL A 17 5.89 1.16 0.46
CA VAL A 17 4.68 1.02 1.26
C VAL A 17 5.03 0.49 2.66
N LYS A 18 5.89 -0.51 2.71
CA LYS A 18 6.28 -1.13 3.97
C LYS A 18 6.98 -0.13 4.88
N LEU A 19 7.89 0.66 4.33
CA LEU A 19 8.59 1.69 5.09
C LEU A 19 7.62 2.75 5.61
N ALA A 20 6.67 3.16 4.78
CA ALA A 20 5.67 4.14 5.19
C ALA A 20 4.79 3.60 6.32
N LEU A 21 4.40 2.32 6.23
CA LEU A 21 3.59 1.69 7.28
C LEU A 21 4.33 1.62 8.59
N GLU A 22 5.64 1.42 8.57
CA GLU A 22 6.44 1.37 9.80
C GLU A 22 6.41 2.69 10.56
N GLY A 23 6.22 3.79 9.85
CA GLY A 23 6.12 5.10 10.47
C GLY A 23 4.74 5.46 10.99
N LEU A 24 3.75 4.59 10.79
CA LEU A 24 2.38 4.86 11.21
C LEU A 24 2.07 4.14 12.52
N GLU A 25 1.13 4.74 13.27
CA GLU A 25 0.57 4.11 14.44
C GLU A 25 -0.52 3.11 14.04
N PRO A 26 -0.74 2.04 14.83
CA PRO A 26 -1.85 1.13 14.55
C PRO A 26 -3.18 1.88 14.48
N GLY A 27 -3.98 1.57 13.48
CA GLY A 27 -5.25 2.25 13.25
C GLY A 27 -5.17 3.38 12.24
N GLU A 28 -3.96 3.90 11.95
CA GLU A 28 -3.78 4.90 10.93
C GLU A 28 -3.84 4.28 9.54
N ALA A 29 -4.25 5.07 8.56
CA ALA A 29 -4.39 4.60 7.18
C ALA A 29 -3.37 5.27 6.27
N LEU A 30 -2.90 4.52 5.28
CA LEU A 30 -2.01 5.00 4.23
C LEU A 30 -2.76 4.90 2.90
N ASP A 31 -2.90 6.04 2.21
CA ASP A 31 -3.48 6.06 0.87
C ASP A 31 -2.34 6.00 -0.15
N VAL A 32 -2.37 4.99 -1.00
CA VAL A 32 -1.32 4.76 -1.99
C VAL A 32 -1.93 4.79 -3.38
N THR A 33 -1.30 5.52 -4.30
CA THR A 33 -1.68 5.51 -5.71
C THR A 33 -0.68 4.64 -6.45
N LEU A 34 -1.20 3.68 -7.21
CA LEU A 34 -0.39 2.71 -7.93
C LEU A 34 -0.77 2.70 -9.41
N ASP A 35 0.17 2.28 -10.26
CA ASP A 35 -0.14 2.04 -11.66
C ASP A 35 -1.11 0.85 -11.78
N PRO A 36 -2.01 0.87 -12.77
CA PRO A 36 -2.86 -0.28 -13.04
C PRO A 36 -2.01 -1.48 -13.46
N GLY A 37 -2.55 -2.68 -13.24
CA GLY A 37 -1.85 -3.91 -13.56
C GLY A 37 -1.23 -4.55 -12.35
N GLU A 38 0.01 -5.05 -12.49
CA GLU A 38 0.67 -5.82 -11.45
C GLU A 38 0.84 -5.09 -10.12
N PRO A 39 1.27 -3.81 -10.08
CA PRO A 39 1.39 -3.11 -8.80
C PRO A 39 0.06 -3.06 -8.03
N LEU A 40 -1.03 -2.85 -8.76
CA LEU A 40 -2.35 -2.75 -8.14
C LEU A 40 -2.87 -4.10 -7.67
N ASP A 41 -2.28 -5.19 -8.17
CA ASP A 41 -2.62 -6.54 -7.73
C ASP A 41 -1.71 -7.01 -6.58
N SER A 42 -0.39 -6.82 -6.73
CA SER A 42 0.57 -7.38 -5.78
C SER A 42 0.67 -6.61 -4.47
N VAL A 43 0.63 -5.27 -4.51
CA VAL A 43 0.78 -4.46 -3.30
C VAL A 43 -0.38 -4.68 -2.33
N PRO A 44 -1.66 -4.62 -2.77
CA PRO A 44 -2.77 -4.93 -1.86
C PRO A 44 -2.69 -6.33 -1.28
N ARG A 45 -2.29 -7.31 -2.09
CA ARG A 45 -2.16 -8.68 -1.63
C ARG A 45 -1.09 -8.80 -0.54
N SER A 46 0.07 -8.18 -0.77
CA SER A 46 1.17 -8.22 0.21
C SER A 46 0.76 -7.57 1.53
N ALA A 47 0.07 -6.43 1.45
CA ALA A 47 -0.39 -5.74 2.65
C ALA A 47 -1.41 -6.60 3.43
N ALA A 48 -2.30 -7.27 2.72
CA ALA A 48 -3.29 -8.15 3.35
C ALA A 48 -2.61 -9.35 4.02
N GLU A 49 -1.56 -9.88 3.39
CA GLU A 49 -0.81 -11.01 3.96
C GLU A 49 -0.08 -10.61 5.24
N GLU A 50 0.29 -9.32 5.36
CA GLU A 50 0.90 -8.80 6.58
C GLU A 50 -0.13 -8.54 7.69
N GLY A 51 -1.40 -8.76 7.41
CA GLY A 51 -2.46 -8.61 8.38
C GLY A 51 -3.12 -7.24 8.40
N HIS A 52 -2.74 -6.35 7.49
CA HIS A 52 -3.34 -5.02 7.43
C HIS A 52 -4.67 -5.07 6.70
N ARG A 53 -5.53 -4.08 6.95
CA ARG A 53 -6.81 -3.96 6.27
C ARG A 53 -6.61 -3.16 4.98
N VAL A 54 -7.06 -3.72 3.86
CA VAL A 54 -6.81 -3.13 2.54
C VAL A 54 -8.12 -2.88 1.82
N THR A 55 -8.24 -1.70 1.22
CA THR A 55 -9.38 -1.32 0.37
C THR A 55 -8.84 -0.77 -0.94
N VAL A 56 -9.35 -1.27 -2.05
CA VAL A 56 -8.93 -0.83 -3.39
C VAL A 56 -10.06 -0.08 -4.07
N ALA A 57 -9.76 1.11 -4.59
CA ALA A 57 -10.72 1.94 -5.32
C ALA A 57 -10.00 2.53 -6.52
N GLY A 58 -10.25 1.96 -7.73
CA GLY A 58 -9.54 2.38 -8.94
C GLY A 58 -8.05 2.10 -8.80
N THR A 59 -7.22 3.13 -8.94
CA THR A 59 -5.77 3.00 -8.77
C THR A 59 -5.31 3.41 -7.37
N ARG A 60 -6.24 3.70 -6.47
CA ARG A 60 -5.92 4.07 -5.09
C ARG A 60 -6.17 2.90 -4.16
N VAL A 61 -5.20 2.64 -3.31
CA VAL A 61 -5.28 1.59 -2.30
C VAL A 61 -5.16 2.23 -0.94
N THR A 62 -6.10 1.93 -0.05
CA THR A 62 -6.05 2.40 1.32
C THR A 62 -5.67 1.23 2.21
N ILE A 63 -4.57 1.38 2.93
CA ILE A 63 -4.05 0.34 3.82
C ILE A 63 -4.11 0.86 5.25
N ARG A 64 -4.94 0.21 6.08
CA ARG A 64 -5.04 0.57 7.49
C ARG A 64 -4.12 -0.33 8.29
N LYS A 65 -3.20 0.28 9.02
CA LYS A 65 -2.23 -0.47 9.79
C LYS A 65 -2.92 -1.22 10.93
N ALA A 66 -2.69 -2.53 11.00
CA ALA A 66 -3.33 -3.38 11.98
C ALA A 66 -2.54 -3.44 13.29
N ARG A 67 -1.23 -3.22 13.21
CA ARG A 67 -0.37 -3.32 14.40
C ARG A 67 1.02 -2.72 14.19
#